data_96e1ed778245a5557ba057be8bd635fb
#
_entry.id   96e1ed778245a5557ba057be8bd635fb
#
_cell.length_a   1.000
_cell.length_b   1.000
_cell.length_c   1.000
_cell.angle_alpha   90.00
_cell.angle_beta   90.00
_cell.angle_gamma   90.00
#
_symmetry.space_group_name_H-M   'P 1'
#
loop_
_entity.id
_entity.type
_entity.pdbx_description
1 polymer ?
#
loop_
_entity_poly.entity_id
_entity_poly.type
_entity_poly.pdbx_seq_one_letter_code
_entity_poly.pdbx_strand_id
1 'polypeptide(L)'
;MSDIIKFNTETQAFGIQRAPVKCSGYGLGELTKGMKIGLEIGCSEAHTSKFLLDTNPDLTLYSIDPYVPYTDWNGNVLNDRQEFFERVTKEMSVYGDRFILIRDFSDNVFDRFGEEQLDFIFIDGLHTYEQLTKDCHNYYSKVKTGGIFAGHDYEVIPGVNRAVKEFSALKNKEVLTTECDVWYWYK
;
A
#
# COMPACT_ATOMS: atom_id res chain seq x y z
N MET A 1 13.05 -7.47 27.59
CA MET A 1 11.62 -7.29 27.89
C MET A 1 11.11 -6.30 26.88
N SER A 2 10.38 -6.80 25.89
CA SER A 2 9.84 -5.97 24.80
C SER A 2 8.58 -5.28 25.30
N ASP A 3 8.60 -3.96 25.35
CA ASP A 3 7.42 -3.15 25.64
C ASP A 3 6.41 -3.30 24.50
N ILE A 4 5.41 -4.14 24.73
CA ILE A 4 4.23 -4.24 23.88
C ILE A 4 3.44 -2.95 24.09
N ILE A 5 3.49 -2.04 23.13
CA ILE A 5 2.64 -0.85 23.11
C ILE A 5 1.19 -1.35 22.93
N LYS A 6 0.42 -1.33 24.01
CA LYS A 6 -1.03 -1.61 23.95
C LYS A 6 -1.71 -0.44 23.24
N PHE A 7 -2.18 -0.67 22.04
CA PHE A 7 -3.02 0.28 21.33
C PHE A 7 -4.38 0.41 22.01
N ASN A 8 -4.78 1.64 22.31
CA ASN A 8 -6.07 1.96 22.93
C ASN A 8 -7.18 1.87 21.87
N THR A 9 -8.15 0.98 22.10
CA THR A 9 -9.23 0.61 21.17
C THR A 9 -10.46 1.50 21.32
N GLU A 10 -10.32 2.82 21.42
CA GLU A 10 -11.45 3.74 21.49
C GLU A 10 -11.77 4.39 20.14
N THR A 11 -12.23 3.59 19.18
CA THR A 11 -13.13 4.04 18.10
C THR A 11 -13.97 2.85 17.61
N GLN A 12 -14.87 2.37 18.46
CA GLN A 12 -15.97 1.50 18.05
C GLN A 12 -17.14 2.36 17.57
N ALA A 13 -17.21 2.63 16.28
CA ALA A 13 -18.46 2.97 15.63
C ALA A 13 -18.55 2.19 14.32
N PHE A 14 -19.62 1.38 14.24
CA PHE A 14 -19.98 0.52 13.12
C PHE A 14 -19.16 -0.79 12.95
N GLY A 15 -19.51 -1.82 13.71
CA GLY A 15 -19.63 -3.26 13.39
C GLY A 15 -18.63 -3.99 12.48
N ILE A 16 -17.62 -3.33 11.94
CA ILE A 16 -16.50 -3.90 11.22
C ILE A 16 -15.26 -3.54 12.03
N GLN A 17 -14.65 -4.52 12.66
CA GLN A 17 -13.32 -4.34 13.25
C GLN A 17 -12.32 -4.14 12.10
N ARG A 18 -12.23 -2.91 11.59
CA ARG A 18 -11.07 -2.51 10.80
C ARG A 18 -9.91 -2.40 11.77
N ALA A 19 -8.81 -3.06 11.49
CA ALA A 19 -7.55 -2.76 12.15
C ALA A 19 -7.36 -1.23 12.13
N PRO A 20 -6.86 -0.61 13.22
CA PRO A 20 -6.66 0.83 13.22
C PRO A 20 -5.83 1.25 11.99
N VAL A 21 -6.17 2.35 11.36
CA VAL A 21 -5.49 2.88 10.15
C VAL A 21 -3.96 2.97 10.31
N LYS A 22 -3.47 3.00 11.53
CA LYS A 22 -2.04 2.95 11.87
C LYS A 22 -1.41 1.56 11.71
N CYS A 23 -2.19 0.51 11.54
CA CYS A 23 -1.70 -0.85 11.61
C CYS A 23 -0.98 -1.28 10.32
N SER A 24 -1.51 -0.96 9.14
CA SER A 24 -0.85 -1.30 7.87
C SER A 24 0.52 -0.63 7.75
N GLY A 25 0.61 0.66 8.10
CA GLY A 25 1.87 1.39 8.15
C GLY A 25 2.87 0.75 9.11
N TYR A 26 2.43 0.31 10.30
CA TYR A 26 3.33 -0.31 11.27
C TYR A 26 3.88 -1.65 10.77
N GLY A 27 3.03 -2.56 10.29
CA GLY A 27 3.47 -3.85 9.76
C GLY A 27 4.43 -3.70 8.57
N LEU A 28 4.11 -2.81 7.64
CA LEU A 28 4.95 -2.52 6.49
C LEU A 28 6.25 -1.77 6.89
N GLY A 29 6.19 -0.86 7.86
CA GLY A 29 7.34 -0.06 8.30
C GLY A 29 8.48 -0.91 8.85
N GLU A 30 8.18 -1.94 9.64
CA GLU A 30 9.20 -2.86 10.12
C GLU A 30 9.83 -3.68 8.99
N LEU A 31 9.02 -4.10 8.00
CA LEU A 31 9.50 -4.84 6.84
C LEU A 31 10.41 -4.01 5.94
N THR A 32 10.11 -2.71 5.79
CA THR A 32 10.80 -1.82 4.84
C THR A 32 11.89 -0.97 5.48
N LYS A 33 12.24 -1.25 6.74
CA LYS A 33 13.25 -0.50 7.48
C LYS A 33 14.61 -0.45 6.77
N GLY A 34 15.10 0.77 6.54
CA GLY A 34 16.37 1.00 5.84
C GLY A 34 16.30 0.91 4.31
N MET A 35 15.15 0.62 3.73
CA MET A 35 14.93 0.68 2.28
C MET A 35 14.91 2.13 1.80
N LYS A 36 15.30 2.36 0.56
CA LYS A 36 15.55 3.70 0.01
C LYS A 36 14.49 4.17 -0.98
N ILE A 37 13.92 3.25 -1.76
CA ILE A 37 12.98 3.57 -2.83
C ILE A 37 11.77 2.66 -2.72
N GLY A 38 10.62 3.23 -2.39
CA GLY A 38 9.36 2.52 -2.28
C GLY A 38 8.29 3.04 -3.23
N LEU A 39 7.31 2.21 -3.49
CA LEU A 39 6.09 2.57 -4.22
C LEU A 39 4.87 2.11 -3.43
N GLU A 40 3.89 3.01 -3.28
CA GLU A 40 2.55 2.72 -2.78
C GLU A 40 1.53 2.92 -3.91
N ILE A 41 0.64 1.95 -4.11
CA ILE A 41 -0.53 2.07 -4.98
C ILE A 41 -1.77 2.17 -4.10
N GLY A 42 -2.45 3.32 -4.14
CA GLY A 42 -3.55 3.65 -3.24
C GLY A 42 -3.10 4.53 -2.08
N CYS A 43 -2.93 5.82 -2.32
CA CYS A 43 -2.48 6.80 -1.34
C CYS A 43 -3.59 7.20 -0.36
N SER A 44 -4.81 7.38 -0.87
CA SER A 44 -5.97 7.86 -0.12
C SER A 44 -5.64 9.08 0.76
N GLU A 45 -5.64 8.94 2.08
CA GLU A 45 -5.31 10.00 3.05
C GLU A 45 -3.83 10.03 3.47
N ALA A 46 -2.98 9.28 2.77
CA ALA A 46 -1.53 9.19 2.99
C ALA A 46 -1.10 8.74 4.40
N HIS A 47 -1.95 8.01 5.14
CA HIS A 47 -1.58 7.58 6.49
C HIS A 47 -0.40 6.61 6.49
N THR A 48 -0.40 5.63 5.58
CA THR A 48 0.70 4.68 5.41
C THR A 48 1.95 5.38 4.89
N SER A 49 1.82 6.22 3.84
CA SER A 49 2.91 7.04 3.31
C SER A 49 3.58 7.88 4.40
N LYS A 50 2.78 8.58 5.21
CA LYS A 50 3.27 9.42 6.30
C LYS A 50 4.06 8.59 7.32
N PHE A 51 3.50 7.46 7.76
CA PHE A 51 4.17 6.58 8.72
C PHE A 51 5.51 6.08 8.21
N LEU A 52 5.57 5.63 6.94
CA LEU A 52 6.79 5.13 6.31
C LEU A 52 7.87 6.22 6.23
N LEU A 53 7.52 7.44 5.86
CA LEU A 53 8.44 8.57 5.73
C LEU A 53 8.90 9.11 7.08
N ASP A 54 8.05 9.06 8.12
CA ASP A 54 8.41 9.46 9.50
C ASP A 54 9.38 8.45 10.13
N THR A 55 9.21 7.16 9.85
CA THR A 55 10.01 6.08 10.46
C THR A 55 11.25 5.73 9.66
N ASN A 56 11.31 6.11 8.37
CA ASN A 56 12.43 5.83 7.48
C ASN A 56 12.94 7.13 6.81
N PRO A 57 13.86 7.86 7.43
CA PRO A 57 14.27 9.20 6.99
C PRO A 57 14.98 9.23 5.63
N ASP A 58 15.54 8.11 5.19
CA ASP A 58 16.24 7.98 3.92
C ASP A 58 15.35 7.47 2.77
N LEU A 59 14.07 7.20 3.04
CA LEU A 59 13.13 6.68 2.06
C LEU A 59 12.67 7.79 1.10
N THR A 60 12.70 7.50 -0.19
CA THR A 60 11.92 8.18 -1.22
C THR A 60 10.72 7.29 -1.56
N LEU A 61 9.53 7.81 -1.37
CA LEU A 61 8.28 7.10 -1.58
C LEU A 61 7.50 7.72 -2.75
N TYR A 62 7.27 6.92 -3.78
CA TYR A 62 6.28 7.22 -4.80
C TYR A 62 4.93 6.73 -4.31
N SER A 63 3.87 7.53 -4.50
CA SER A 63 2.52 7.13 -4.15
C SER A 63 1.57 7.45 -5.29
N ILE A 64 0.82 6.45 -5.77
CA ILE A 64 -0.07 6.55 -6.92
C ILE A 64 -1.51 6.51 -6.44
N ASP A 65 -2.30 7.53 -6.78
CA ASP A 65 -3.74 7.57 -6.54
C ASP A 65 -4.40 8.53 -7.55
N PRO A 66 -5.41 8.11 -8.30
CA PRO A 66 -6.07 8.98 -9.27
C PRO A 66 -6.92 10.06 -8.64
N TYR A 67 -7.34 9.90 -7.39
CA TYR A 67 -8.27 10.79 -6.67
C TYR A 67 -9.53 11.12 -7.48
N VAL A 68 -10.11 10.10 -8.10
CA VAL A 68 -11.38 10.20 -8.82
C VAL A 68 -12.48 9.44 -8.07
N PRO A 69 -13.77 9.74 -8.31
CA PRO A 69 -14.86 8.94 -7.80
C PRO A 69 -14.72 7.47 -8.23
N TYR A 70 -15.00 6.56 -7.33
CA TYR A 70 -15.00 5.12 -7.63
C TYR A 70 -16.03 4.37 -6.79
N THR A 71 -16.34 3.15 -7.21
CA THR A 71 -17.15 2.21 -6.42
C THR A 71 -16.22 1.19 -5.79
N ASP A 72 -16.29 1.05 -4.46
CA ASP A 72 -15.48 0.09 -3.74
C ASP A 72 -15.96 -1.36 -3.95
N TRP A 73 -15.22 -2.31 -3.40
CA TRP A 73 -15.51 -3.73 -3.49
C TRP A 73 -16.84 -4.14 -2.81
N ASN A 74 -17.41 -3.30 -1.92
CA ASN A 74 -18.72 -3.50 -1.28
C ASN A 74 -19.87 -2.84 -2.07
N GLY A 75 -19.58 -2.15 -3.17
CA GLY A 75 -20.56 -1.40 -3.95
C GLY A 75 -20.85 0.01 -3.42
N ASN A 76 -20.08 0.53 -2.45
CA ASN A 76 -20.22 1.90 -2.00
C ASN A 76 -19.61 2.87 -3.01
N VAL A 77 -20.34 3.90 -3.37
CA VAL A 77 -19.84 4.97 -4.24
C VAL A 77 -19.10 6.00 -3.40
N LEU A 78 -17.80 6.11 -3.63
CA LEU A 78 -16.95 7.12 -3.04
C LEU A 78 -16.83 8.30 -4.01
N ASN A 79 -17.59 9.35 -3.70
CA ASN A 79 -17.65 10.57 -4.49
C ASN A 79 -16.41 11.44 -4.27
N ASP A 80 -16.44 12.65 -4.71
CA ASP A 80 -15.39 13.65 -4.77
C ASP A 80 -14.17 13.39 -3.87
N ARG A 81 -13.06 13.02 -4.51
CA ARG A 81 -11.76 12.81 -3.87
C ARG A 81 -10.82 14.01 -4.03
N GLN A 82 -11.31 15.12 -4.58
CA GLN A 82 -10.51 16.32 -4.81
C GLN A 82 -10.02 16.94 -3.50
N GLU A 83 -10.88 17.00 -2.48
CA GLU A 83 -10.50 17.52 -1.16
C GLU A 83 -9.38 16.67 -0.52
N PHE A 84 -9.43 15.34 -0.70
CA PHE A 84 -8.35 14.45 -0.23
C PHE A 84 -7.04 14.76 -0.94
N PHE A 85 -7.06 14.91 -2.27
CA PHE A 85 -5.87 15.26 -3.05
C PHE A 85 -5.23 16.57 -2.58
N GLU A 86 -6.05 17.62 -2.39
CA GLU A 86 -5.56 18.93 -1.93
C GLU A 86 -4.97 18.86 -0.53
N ARG A 87 -5.66 18.16 0.39
CA ARG A 87 -5.18 17.97 1.75
C ARG A 87 -3.87 17.18 1.78
N VAL A 88 -3.80 16.03 1.11
CA VAL A 88 -2.60 15.20 1.04
C VAL A 88 -1.44 15.95 0.42
N THR A 89 -1.65 16.66 -0.69
CA THR A 89 -0.61 17.48 -1.33
C THR A 89 -0.05 18.51 -0.33
N LYS A 90 -0.92 19.17 0.43
CA LYS A 90 -0.50 20.16 1.44
C LYS A 90 0.23 19.52 2.62
N GLU A 91 -0.34 18.48 3.22
CA GLU A 91 0.21 17.85 4.42
C GLU A 91 1.53 17.15 4.14
N MET A 92 1.64 16.47 3.00
CA MET A 92 2.83 15.72 2.63
C MET A 92 3.97 16.58 2.08
N SER A 93 3.72 17.87 1.80
CA SER A 93 4.75 18.81 1.32
C SER A 93 5.95 18.96 2.29
N VAL A 94 5.76 18.64 3.56
CA VAL A 94 6.82 18.68 4.59
C VAL A 94 7.96 17.68 4.32
N TYR A 95 7.70 16.64 3.53
CA TYR A 95 8.70 15.63 3.15
C TYR A 95 9.54 16.02 1.94
N GLY A 96 9.19 17.13 1.24
CA GLY A 96 9.91 17.61 0.05
C GLY A 96 10.04 16.52 -1.01
N ASP A 97 11.25 16.37 -1.55
CA ASP A 97 11.53 15.41 -2.64
C ASP A 97 11.46 13.93 -2.20
N ARG A 98 11.25 13.66 -0.92
CA ARG A 98 11.08 12.29 -0.43
C ARG A 98 9.68 11.72 -0.66
N PHE A 99 8.68 12.56 -0.90
CA PHE A 99 7.32 12.14 -1.22
C PHE A 99 6.92 12.60 -2.62
N ILE A 100 6.64 11.65 -3.49
CA ILE A 100 6.32 11.92 -4.90
C ILE A 100 4.92 11.37 -5.17
N LEU A 101 3.92 12.26 -5.14
CA LEU A 101 2.53 11.92 -5.43
C LEU A 101 2.28 11.93 -6.93
N ILE A 102 1.81 10.82 -7.46
CA ILE A 102 1.43 10.65 -8.87
C ILE A 102 -0.09 10.53 -8.94
N ARG A 103 -0.75 11.59 -9.41
CA ARG A 103 -2.20 11.62 -9.59
C ARG A 103 -2.59 10.98 -10.92
N ASP A 104 -2.64 9.65 -10.94
CA ASP A 104 -3.01 8.88 -12.13
C ASP A 104 -3.42 7.46 -11.70
N PHE A 105 -3.96 6.68 -12.63
CA PHE A 105 -4.20 5.25 -12.44
C PHE A 105 -2.88 4.47 -12.52
N SER A 106 -2.75 3.42 -11.72
CA SER A 106 -1.58 2.53 -11.72
C SER A 106 -1.30 1.93 -13.10
N ASP A 107 -2.36 1.61 -13.86
CA ASP A 107 -2.26 1.09 -15.24
C ASP A 107 -1.59 2.06 -16.23
N ASN A 108 -1.60 3.36 -15.97
CA ASN A 108 -1.09 4.38 -16.88
C ASN A 108 0.37 4.77 -16.62
N VAL A 109 0.94 4.35 -15.48
CA VAL A 109 2.23 4.87 -15.03
C VAL A 109 3.26 3.82 -14.67
N PHE A 110 2.94 2.53 -14.78
CA PHE A 110 3.86 1.46 -14.42
C PHE A 110 5.15 1.44 -15.27
N ASP A 111 5.11 1.94 -16.48
CA ASP A 111 6.25 2.04 -17.41
C ASP A 111 7.21 3.19 -17.06
N ARG A 112 6.83 4.09 -16.14
CA ARG A 112 7.71 5.12 -15.58
C ARG A 112 8.75 4.54 -14.62
N PHE A 113 8.55 3.30 -14.16
CA PHE A 113 9.46 2.60 -13.28
C PHE A 113 10.30 1.59 -14.04
N GLY A 114 11.62 1.66 -13.87
CA GLY A 114 12.56 0.71 -14.45
C GLY A 114 12.47 -0.66 -13.79
N GLU A 115 13.02 -1.67 -14.48
CA GLU A 115 13.18 -3.01 -13.91
C GLU A 115 14.10 -2.96 -12.68
N GLU A 116 13.70 -3.64 -11.61
CA GLU A 116 14.48 -3.73 -10.36
C GLU A 116 14.86 -2.35 -9.75
N GLN A 117 14.02 -1.35 -9.94
CA GLN A 117 14.24 -0.01 -9.39
C GLN A 117 13.83 0.10 -7.92
N LEU A 118 12.74 -0.57 -7.53
CA LEU A 118 12.09 -0.42 -6.24
C LEU A 118 12.66 -1.41 -5.21
N ASP A 119 12.91 -0.94 -4.00
CA ASP A 119 13.23 -1.81 -2.86
C ASP A 119 11.98 -2.52 -2.36
N PHE A 120 10.83 -1.84 -2.43
CA PHE A 120 9.53 -2.45 -2.13
C PHE A 120 8.39 -1.82 -2.93
N ILE A 121 7.29 -2.56 -3.01
CA ILE A 121 5.98 -2.07 -3.41
C ILE A 121 4.94 -2.44 -2.36
N PHE A 122 3.96 -1.55 -2.16
CA PHE A 122 2.79 -1.79 -1.33
C PHE A 122 1.52 -1.49 -2.13
N ILE A 123 0.68 -2.51 -2.33
CA ILE A 123 -0.54 -2.41 -3.14
C ILE A 123 -1.75 -2.38 -2.20
N ASP A 124 -2.36 -1.21 -2.09
CA ASP A 124 -3.54 -0.90 -1.24
C ASP A 124 -4.55 -0.02 -2.00
N GLY A 125 -4.73 -0.31 -3.29
CA GLY A 125 -5.56 0.47 -4.21
C GLY A 125 -6.99 -0.03 -4.32
N LEU A 126 -7.48 -0.26 -5.55
CA LEU A 126 -8.80 -0.83 -5.80
C LEU A 126 -8.77 -2.35 -5.54
N HIS A 127 -9.50 -2.79 -4.51
CA HIS A 127 -9.46 -4.16 -3.98
C HIS A 127 -10.32 -5.15 -4.79
N THR A 128 -10.40 -4.99 -6.12
CA THR A 128 -11.00 -5.98 -7.00
C THR A 128 -9.96 -7.00 -7.44
N TYR A 129 -10.40 -8.24 -7.70
CA TYR A 129 -9.53 -9.30 -8.22
C TYR A 129 -8.82 -8.87 -9.51
N GLU A 130 -9.57 -8.23 -10.43
CA GLU A 130 -9.08 -7.84 -11.74
C GLU A 130 -8.00 -6.77 -11.64
N GLN A 131 -8.21 -5.72 -10.81
CA GLN A 131 -7.23 -4.65 -10.70
C GLN A 131 -5.97 -5.10 -9.97
N LEU A 132 -6.12 -5.81 -8.85
CA LEU A 132 -4.95 -6.32 -8.13
C LEU A 132 -4.12 -7.28 -8.99
N THR A 133 -4.78 -8.14 -9.80
CA THR A 133 -4.07 -9.02 -10.72
C THR A 133 -3.24 -8.21 -11.71
N LYS A 134 -3.80 -7.13 -12.30
CA LYS A 134 -3.05 -6.25 -13.20
C LYS A 134 -1.87 -5.56 -12.49
N ASP A 135 -2.12 -4.99 -11.31
CA ASP A 135 -1.06 -4.33 -10.54
C ASP A 135 0.08 -5.30 -10.23
N CYS A 136 -0.24 -6.52 -9.81
CA CYS A 136 0.76 -7.56 -9.61
C CYS A 136 1.60 -7.82 -10.86
N HIS A 137 0.97 -7.96 -12.02
CA HIS A 137 1.69 -8.22 -13.28
C HIS A 137 2.54 -7.04 -13.74
N ASN A 138 2.00 -5.82 -13.66
CA ASN A 138 2.66 -4.60 -14.12
C ASN A 138 3.88 -4.23 -13.28
N TYR A 139 3.81 -4.46 -11.96
CA TYR A 139 4.79 -3.92 -11.03
C TYR A 139 5.76 -4.96 -10.46
N TYR A 140 5.51 -6.25 -10.59
CA TYR A 140 6.39 -7.27 -10.01
C TYR A 140 7.85 -7.14 -10.49
N SER A 141 8.05 -6.91 -11.78
CA SER A 141 9.40 -6.77 -12.33
C SER A 141 10.14 -5.53 -11.85
N LYS A 142 9.38 -4.49 -11.39
CA LYS A 142 9.95 -3.23 -10.91
C LYS A 142 10.60 -3.34 -9.53
N VAL A 143 10.23 -4.35 -8.75
CA VAL A 143 10.85 -4.63 -7.45
C VAL A 143 12.18 -5.35 -7.65
N LYS A 144 13.20 -4.96 -6.89
CA LYS A 144 14.53 -5.61 -6.91
C LYS A 144 14.45 -7.07 -6.47
N THR A 145 15.38 -7.88 -6.95
CA THR A 145 15.62 -9.20 -6.39
C THR A 145 16.00 -9.06 -4.90
N GLY A 146 15.30 -9.79 -4.02
CA GLY A 146 15.40 -9.65 -2.57
C GLY A 146 14.60 -8.49 -1.98
N GLY A 147 13.96 -7.65 -2.80
CA GLY A 147 13.03 -6.61 -2.37
C GLY A 147 11.68 -7.17 -1.94
N ILE A 148 10.83 -6.32 -1.37
CA ILE A 148 9.52 -6.71 -0.83
C ILE A 148 8.40 -6.39 -1.81
N PHE A 149 7.63 -7.43 -2.13
CA PHE A 149 6.36 -7.31 -2.84
C PHE A 149 5.23 -7.52 -1.84
N ALA A 150 4.41 -6.47 -1.58
CA ALA A 150 3.46 -6.45 -0.49
C ALA A 150 2.14 -5.76 -0.88
N GLY A 151 1.11 -5.96 -0.06
CA GLY A 151 -0.16 -5.24 -0.13
C GLY A 151 -1.02 -5.50 1.10
N HIS A 152 -2.28 -5.05 1.05
CA HIS A 152 -3.21 -5.09 2.18
C HIS A 152 -4.46 -5.93 1.90
N ASP A 153 -5.30 -6.11 2.93
CA ASP A 153 -6.65 -6.71 2.86
C ASP A 153 -6.72 -8.18 2.40
N TYR A 154 -5.66 -8.96 2.64
CA TYR A 154 -5.57 -10.35 2.21
C TYR A 154 -6.58 -11.27 2.91
N GLU A 155 -6.78 -11.08 4.21
CA GLU A 155 -7.66 -11.94 5.00
C GLU A 155 -9.13 -11.53 4.89
N VAL A 156 -9.40 -10.24 4.61
CA VAL A 156 -10.75 -9.68 4.68
C VAL A 156 -11.45 -9.57 3.34
N ILE A 157 -10.72 -9.46 2.21
CA ILE A 157 -11.31 -9.25 0.89
C ILE A 157 -11.09 -10.46 -0.03
N PRO A 158 -12.15 -11.23 -0.37
CA PRO A 158 -12.01 -12.46 -1.17
C PRO A 158 -11.32 -12.25 -2.53
N GLY A 159 -11.57 -11.12 -3.19
CA GLY A 159 -10.93 -10.77 -4.47
C GLY A 159 -9.43 -10.59 -4.33
N VAL A 160 -8.97 -9.92 -3.27
CA VAL A 160 -7.55 -9.76 -2.92
C VAL A 160 -6.92 -11.11 -2.61
N ASN A 161 -7.55 -11.89 -1.71
CA ASN A 161 -7.05 -13.21 -1.34
C ASN A 161 -6.81 -14.11 -2.55
N ARG A 162 -7.78 -14.14 -3.46
CA ARG A 162 -7.69 -14.93 -4.69
C ARG A 162 -6.55 -14.47 -5.59
N ALA A 163 -6.47 -13.17 -5.88
CA ALA A 163 -5.43 -12.61 -6.77
C ALA A 163 -4.02 -12.86 -6.21
N VAL A 164 -3.82 -12.65 -4.90
CA VAL A 164 -2.54 -12.86 -4.22
C VAL A 164 -2.13 -14.33 -4.27
N LYS A 165 -3.04 -15.27 -3.98
CA LYS A 165 -2.76 -16.72 -4.03
C LYS A 165 -2.39 -17.19 -5.44
N GLU A 166 -3.15 -16.78 -6.44
CA GLU A 166 -2.88 -17.15 -7.83
C GLU A 166 -1.55 -16.58 -8.31
N PHE A 167 -1.27 -15.32 -8.00
CA PHE A 167 -0.03 -14.68 -8.43
C PHE A 167 1.21 -15.21 -7.68
N SER A 168 1.11 -15.43 -6.38
CA SER A 168 2.20 -16.02 -5.59
C SER A 168 2.56 -17.43 -6.07
N ALA A 169 1.55 -18.25 -6.38
CA ALA A 169 1.74 -19.58 -6.97
C ALA A 169 2.46 -19.49 -8.33
N LEU A 170 2.06 -18.56 -9.21
CA LEU A 170 2.72 -18.30 -10.49
C LEU A 170 4.20 -17.94 -10.32
N LYS A 171 4.54 -17.23 -9.24
CA LYS A 171 5.92 -16.82 -8.93
C LYS A 171 6.67 -17.81 -8.04
N ASN A 172 6.03 -18.92 -7.66
CA ASN A 172 6.58 -19.93 -6.74
C ASN A 172 7.02 -19.28 -5.40
N LYS A 173 6.16 -18.42 -4.84
CA LYS A 173 6.39 -17.71 -3.59
C LYS A 173 5.37 -18.13 -2.53
N GLU A 174 5.83 -18.21 -1.28
CA GLU A 174 4.97 -18.37 -0.12
C GLU A 174 4.44 -16.98 0.31
N VAL A 175 3.13 -16.89 0.55
CA VAL A 175 2.52 -15.66 1.08
C VAL A 175 2.72 -15.62 2.59
N LEU A 176 3.38 -14.58 3.06
CA LEU A 176 3.54 -14.26 4.48
C LEU A 176 2.57 -13.14 4.84
N THR A 177 2.10 -13.09 6.08
CA THR A 177 1.22 -12.03 6.58
C THR A 177 1.73 -11.45 7.88
N THR A 178 1.40 -10.18 8.12
CA THR A 178 1.58 -9.53 9.42
C THR A 178 0.28 -9.52 10.20
N GLU A 179 0.35 -9.20 11.50
CA GLU A 179 -0.85 -9.03 12.34
C GLU A 179 -1.81 -7.93 11.85
N CYS A 180 -1.35 -7.08 10.93
CA CYS A 180 -2.08 -5.96 10.37
C CYS A 180 -2.62 -6.22 8.96
N ASP A 181 -2.84 -7.47 8.60
CA ASP A 181 -3.35 -7.89 7.28
C ASP A 181 -2.52 -7.41 6.09
N VAL A 182 -1.22 -7.13 6.30
CA VAL A 182 -0.26 -6.90 5.21
C VAL A 182 0.24 -8.26 4.74
N TRP A 183 -0.04 -8.58 3.49
CA TRP A 183 0.55 -9.74 2.82
C TRP A 183 1.86 -9.34 2.14
N TYR A 184 2.83 -10.25 2.11
CA TYR A 184 4.11 -9.98 1.45
C TYR A 184 4.90 -11.23 1.13
N TRP A 185 5.90 -11.07 0.28
CA TRP A 185 7.03 -12.00 0.09
C TRP A 185 8.26 -11.25 -0.40
N TYR A 186 9.40 -11.89 -0.30
CA TYR A 186 10.66 -11.41 -0.89
C TYR A 186 10.78 -11.89 -2.34
N LYS A 187 10.99 -10.96 -3.29
CA LYS A 187 11.16 -11.28 -4.72
C LYS A 187 12.43 -12.10 -5.05
#